data_1f868b246d88224a5eea59f1dbaec2c0
#
_entry.id   1f868b246d88224a5eea59f1dbaec2c0
#
_cell.length_a   1.000
_cell.length_b   1.000
_cell.length_c   1.000
_cell.angle_alpha   90.00
_cell.angle_beta   90.00
_cell.angle_gamma   90.00
#
_symmetry.space_group_name_H-M   'P 1'
#
loop_
_entity.id
_entity.type
_entity.pdbx_description
1 polymer ?
#
loop_
_entity_poly.entity_id
_entity_poly.type
_entity_poly.pdbx_seq_one_letter_code
_entity_poly.pdbx_strand_id
1 'polypeptide(L)'
;NSGLITAIGAGTVTLTATSAGDTDYNVASTSQLITIGKTTPTLTITSANTLSVDGTLTATVTTSAIGGGGGTITFAIIGGSGSATIDGNSGLITAIGAGTVTLTATSAGDTDYNAASTSQLIAIGKTTPTLAITSANILNVYGTLTATVTTSATGGGGGAITFAISAGSGSATIDANS
;
A
#
# COMPACT_ATOMS: atom_id res chain seq x y z
N ASN A 1 -17.90 27.08 42.28
CA ASN A 1 -16.67 26.32 42.14
C ASN A 1 -16.77 25.46 40.89
N SER A 2 -15.72 25.43 40.04
CA SER A 2 -15.64 24.63 38.83
C SER A 2 -14.27 24.02 38.72
N GLY A 3 -14.19 22.79 38.18
CA GLY A 3 -12.94 22.10 37.89
C GLY A 3 -12.96 21.64 36.43
N LEU A 4 -11.87 21.88 35.67
CA LEU A 4 -11.67 21.34 34.31
C LEU A 4 -11.11 19.93 34.43
N ILE A 5 -11.76 18.98 33.79
CA ILE A 5 -11.29 17.59 33.68
C ILE A 5 -10.82 17.37 32.25
N THR A 6 -9.58 16.87 32.09
CA THR A 6 -9.01 16.49 30.79
C THR A 6 -8.82 14.98 30.77
N ALA A 7 -9.44 14.30 29.81
CA ALA A 7 -9.27 12.87 29.61
C ALA A 7 -7.90 12.60 28.98
N ILE A 8 -7.17 11.59 29.49
CA ILE A 8 -5.84 11.17 29.01
C ILE A 8 -5.91 9.76 28.40
N GLY A 9 -6.73 8.87 28.95
CA GLY A 9 -6.92 7.50 28.47
C GLY A 9 -8.36 7.04 28.68
N ALA A 10 -8.80 6.05 27.91
CA ALA A 10 -10.15 5.49 28.02
C ALA A 10 -10.28 4.61 29.27
N GLY A 11 -11.49 4.55 29.82
CA GLY A 11 -11.78 3.80 31.05
C GLY A 11 -12.76 4.52 31.96
N THR A 12 -12.61 4.38 33.26
CA THR A 12 -13.46 5.05 34.25
C THR A 12 -12.62 5.74 35.31
N VAL A 13 -13.07 6.92 35.73
CA VAL A 13 -12.49 7.66 36.86
C VAL A 13 -13.60 8.07 37.80
N THR A 14 -13.30 8.16 39.12
CA THR A 14 -14.24 8.68 40.08
C THR A 14 -13.89 10.12 40.42
N LEU A 15 -14.80 11.04 40.11
CA LEU A 15 -14.72 12.42 40.52
C LEU A 15 -15.32 12.54 41.93
N THR A 16 -14.59 13.11 42.88
CA THR A 16 -15.05 13.39 44.23
C THR A 16 -14.99 14.90 44.49
N ALA A 17 -16.08 15.45 44.96
CA ALA A 17 -16.14 16.82 45.48
C ALA A 17 -16.28 16.77 47.01
N THR A 18 -15.45 17.57 47.70
CA THR A 18 -15.45 17.64 49.15
C THR A 18 -15.59 19.11 49.61
N SER A 19 -16.48 19.37 50.55
CA SER A 19 -16.51 20.58 51.33
C SER A 19 -15.81 20.34 52.69
N ALA A 20 -14.89 21.21 53.04
CA ALA A 20 -14.17 21.10 54.31
C ALA A 20 -15.02 21.40 55.55
N GLY A 21 -16.21 21.97 55.32
CA GLY A 21 -17.03 22.50 56.43
C GLY A 21 -16.45 23.79 56.98
N ASP A 22 -17.12 24.36 57.95
CA ASP A 22 -16.75 25.57 58.70
C ASP A 22 -17.36 25.55 60.10
N THR A 23 -17.50 26.71 60.75
CA THR A 23 -18.10 26.84 62.08
C THR A 23 -19.61 26.49 62.13
N ASP A 24 -20.29 26.63 60.97
CA ASP A 24 -21.74 26.43 60.83
C ASP A 24 -22.13 25.15 60.10
N TYR A 25 -21.20 24.57 59.30
CA TYR A 25 -21.44 23.40 58.47
C TYR A 25 -20.39 22.31 58.65
N ASN A 26 -20.83 21.07 58.68
CA ASN A 26 -19.95 19.91 58.71
C ASN A 26 -19.31 19.63 57.34
N VAL A 27 -18.19 18.87 57.38
CA VAL A 27 -17.58 18.29 56.17
C VAL A 27 -18.62 17.47 55.40
N ALA A 28 -18.65 17.64 54.09
CA ALA A 28 -19.51 16.88 53.19
C ALA A 28 -18.72 16.44 51.95
N SER A 29 -19.01 15.26 51.41
CA SER A 29 -18.42 14.80 50.16
C SER A 29 -19.46 14.06 49.32
N THR A 30 -19.26 14.09 48.02
CA THR A 30 -20.03 13.31 47.03
C THR A 30 -19.10 12.85 45.90
N SER A 31 -19.43 11.73 45.28
CA SER A 31 -18.63 11.16 44.20
C SER A 31 -19.48 10.76 43.01
N GLN A 32 -18.93 10.86 41.83
CA GLN A 32 -19.53 10.46 40.55
C GLN A 32 -18.55 9.68 39.71
N LEU A 33 -18.99 8.57 39.12
CA LEU A 33 -18.22 7.83 38.14
C LEU A 33 -18.32 8.53 36.78
N ILE A 34 -17.16 8.77 36.13
CA ILE A 34 -17.04 9.31 34.78
C ILE A 34 -16.47 8.21 33.89
N THR A 35 -17.16 7.90 32.80
CA THR A 35 -16.67 6.99 31.77
C THR A 35 -16.00 7.78 30.65
N ILE A 36 -14.75 7.44 30.33
CA ILE A 36 -13.98 8.00 29.24
C ILE A 36 -13.99 6.98 28.11
N GLY A 37 -14.68 7.31 27.01
CA GLY A 37 -14.80 6.43 25.84
C GLY A 37 -13.56 6.45 24.95
N LYS A 38 -13.36 5.38 24.16
CA LYS A 38 -12.33 5.32 23.13
C LYS A 38 -12.64 6.32 22.00
N THR A 39 -11.57 6.84 21.39
CA THR A 39 -11.65 7.69 20.19
C THR A 39 -11.36 6.84 18.95
N THR A 40 -12.01 7.13 17.81
CA THR A 40 -11.69 6.50 16.52
C THR A 40 -10.72 7.40 15.76
N PRO A 41 -9.49 6.95 15.47
CA PRO A 41 -8.53 7.76 14.74
C PRO A 41 -8.88 7.83 13.26
N THR A 42 -8.49 8.90 12.60
CA THR A 42 -8.48 8.97 11.13
C THR A 42 -7.14 8.45 10.61
N LEU A 43 -7.19 7.64 9.54
CA LEU A 43 -6.02 7.18 8.81
C LEU A 43 -5.98 7.85 7.43
N THR A 44 -4.80 8.23 6.97
CA THR A 44 -4.60 8.78 5.63
C THR A 44 -3.41 8.09 4.98
N ILE A 45 -3.62 7.41 3.85
CA ILE A 45 -2.56 6.83 3.04
C ILE A 45 -1.83 7.99 2.34
N THR A 46 -0.50 8.04 2.49
CA THR A 46 0.35 9.12 1.97
C THR A 46 1.33 8.66 0.88
N SER A 47 1.39 7.35 0.62
CA SER A 47 2.19 6.80 -0.49
C SER A 47 1.62 7.19 -1.84
N ALA A 48 2.44 7.07 -2.89
CA ALA A 48 2.01 7.29 -4.27
C ALA A 48 0.84 6.37 -4.65
N ASN A 49 0.01 6.82 -5.60
CA ASN A 49 -1.12 6.07 -6.12
C ASN A 49 -0.88 5.54 -7.54
N THR A 50 0.36 5.55 -8.00
CA THR A 50 0.77 5.04 -9.31
C THR A 50 2.00 4.17 -9.18
N LEU A 51 2.07 3.12 -9.99
CA LEU A 51 3.15 2.13 -10.02
C LEU A 51 3.24 1.56 -11.44
N SER A 52 4.40 1.07 -11.87
CA SER A 52 4.54 0.36 -13.14
C SER A 52 4.64 -1.15 -12.88
N VAL A 53 4.25 -1.97 -13.85
CA VAL A 53 4.51 -3.42 -13.81
C VAL A 53 5.99 -3.68 -13.52
N ASP A 54 6.28 -4.67 -12.68
CA ASP A 54 7.60 -5.01 -12.13
C ASP A 54 8.21 -3.96 -11.18
N GLY A 55 7.50 -2.84 -10.93
CA GLY A 55 7.90 -1.83 -9.96
C GLY A 55 7.48 -2.17 -8.53
N THR A 56 8.09 -1.46 -7.57
CA THR A 56 7.77 -1.57 -6.14
C THR A 56 7.37 -0.22 -5.55
N LEU A 57 6.55 -0.26 -4.52
CA LEU A 57 6.09 0.90 -3.77
C LEU A 57 5.95 0.51 -2.29
N THR A 58 6.45 1.31 -1.37
CA THR A 58 6.15 1.11 0.05
C THR A 58 4.94 1.96 0.44
N ALA A 59 3.90 1.29 0.93
CA ALA A 59 2.72 1.95 1.48
C ALA A 59 3.09 2.72 2.75
N THR A 60 2.64 3.97 2.84
CA THR A 60 2.80 4.82 4.01
C THR A 60 1.46 5.37 4.44
N VAL A 61 1.27 5.54 5.75
CA VAL A 61 0.04 6.04 6.33
C VAL A 61 0.33 6.97 7.51
N THR A 62 -0.46 8.01 7.67
CA THR A 62 -0.49 8.85 8.86
C THR A 62 -1.77 8.60 9.65
N THR A 63 -1.70 8.79 10.96
CA THR A 63 -2.83 8.64 11.88
C THR A 63 -3.02 9.88 12.73
N SER A 64 -4.27 10.19 13.10
CA SER A 64 -4.60 11.23 14.08
C SER A 64 -4.47 10.74 15.54
N ALA A 65 -4.16 9.46 15.77
CA ALA A 65 -3.89 8.93 17.12
C ALA A 65 -2.64 9.59 17.70
N ILE A 66 -2.73 10.05 18.94
CA ILE A 66 -1.66 10.80 19.63
C ILE A 66 -0.67 9.82 20.27
N GLY A 67 0.61 10.18 20.27
CA GLY A 67 1.63 9.42 20.99
C GLY A 67 1.94 8.03 20.42
N GLY A 68 1.60 7.76 19.15
CA GLY A 68 1.77 6.45 18.54
C GLY A 68 0.68 5.44 18.91
N GLY A 69 -0.44 5.92 19.49
CA GLY A 69 -1.62 5.10 19.78
C GLY A 69 -2.37 4.63 18.53
N GLY A 70 -3.42 3.86 18.73
CA GLY A 70 -4.26 3.27 17.68
C GLY A 70 -3.87 1.84 17.29
N GLY A 71 -2.81 1.29 17.91
CA GLY A 71 -2.36 -0.09 17.68
C GLY A 71 -1.58 -0.28 16.39
N THR A 72 -1.29 -1.54 16.07
CA THR A 72 -0.52 -1.92 14.89
C THR A 72 -1.28 -1.58 13.60
N ILE A 73 -0.57 -1.02 12.64
CA ILE A 73 -1.09 -0.78 11.28
C ILE A 73 -0.67 -1.93 10.38
N THR A 74 -1.61 -2.46 9.63
CA THR A 74 -1.39 -3.51 8.63
C THR A 74 -1.95 -3.08 7.28
N PHE A 75 -1.39 -3.67 6.22
CA PHE A 75 -1.72 -3.34 4.84
C PHE A 75 -2.25 -4.56 4.09
N ALA A 76 -3.17 -4.36 3.17
CA ALA A 76 -3.70 -5.38 2.27
C ALA A 76 -3.99 -4.81 0.88
N ILE A 77 -3.84 -5.63 -0.15
CA ILE A 77 -4.35 -5.36 -1.50
C ILE A 77 -5.66 -6.13 -1.66
N ILE A 78 -6.69 -5.42 -2.06
CA ILE A 78 -8.02 -6.00 -2.31
C ILE A 78 -8.39 -5.70 -3.75
N GLY A 79 -8.65 -6.73 -4.54
CA GLY A 79 -9.28 -6.70 -5.86
C GLY A 79 -8.94 -5.53 -6.78
N GLY A 80 -9.31 -5.66 -8.02
CA GLY A 80 -9.11 -4.66 -9.08
C GLY A 80 -8.88 -5.34 -10.43
N SER A 81 -8.64 -4.57 -11.48
CA SER A 81 -8.31 -5.08 -12.82
C SER A 81 -6.81 -5.40 -12.97
N GLY A 82 -5.97 -4.85 -12.09
CA GLY A 82 -4.53 -5.11 -12.02
C GLY A 82 -4.19 -6.23 -11.04
N SER A 83 -2.89 -6.53 -10.90
CA SER A 83 -2.37 -7.54 -9.99
C SER A 83 -1.13 -7.05 -9.27
N ALA A 84 -1.09 -7.22 -7.95
CA ALA A 84 0.06 -6.90 -7.10
C ALA A 84 0.06 -7.79 -5.85
N THR A 85 1.24 -7.96 -5.25
CA THR A 85 1.42 -8.53 -3.91
C THR A 85 1.77 -7.44 -2.91
N ILE A 86 1.52 -7.68 -1.63
CA ILE A 86 1.91 -6.78 -0.55
C ILE A 86 2.40 -7.58 0.65
N ASP A 87 3.44 -7.10 1.30
CA ASP A 87 3.79 -7.50 2.66
C ASP A 87 2.94 -6.68 3.64
N GLY A 88 2.09 -7.36 4.39
CA GLY A 88 1.10 -6.71 5.26
C GLY A 88 1.69 -5.91 6.42
N ASN A 89 2.93 -6.17 6.82
CA ASN A 89 3.60 -5.50 7.94
C ASN A 89 4.48 -4.33 7.47
N SER A 90 5.27 -4.55 6.43
CA SER A 90 6.18 -3.53 5.88
C SER A 90 5.49 -2.59 4.89
N GLY A 91 4.34 -2.99 4.33
CA GLY A 91 3.65 -2.25 3.28
C GLY A 91 4.33 -2.30 1.91
N LEU A 92 5.33 -3.19 1.71
CA LEU A 92 6.01 -3.31 0.42
C LEU A 92 5.08 -3.95 -0.61
N ILE A 93 4.74 -3.19 -1.64
CA ILE A 93 3.90 -3.59 -2.77
C ILE A 93 4.81 -3.93 -3.94
N THR A 94 4.56 -5.05 -4.63
CA THR A 94 5.19 -5.42 -5.90
C THR A 94 4.10 -5.58 -6.96
N ALA A 95 4.18 -4.79 -8.03
CA ALA A 95 3.24 -4.85 -9.14
C ALA A 95 3.55 -6.01 -10.08
N ILE A 96 2.53 -6.80 -10.42
CA ILE A 96 2.64 -7.99 -11.29
C ILE A 96 1.93 -7.73 -12.62
N GLY A 97 0.76 -7.10 -12.61
CA GLY A 97 -0.05 -6.88 -13.81
C GLY A 97 -0.67 -5.49 -13.86
N ALA A 98 -0.69 -4.88 -15.05
CA ALA A 98 -1.27 -3.56 -15.29
C ALA A 98 -2.78 -3.54 -15.01
N GLY A 99 -3.27 -2.39 -14.55
CA GLY A 99 -4.67 -2.15 -14.18
C GLY A 99 -4.75 -1.36 -12.89
N THR A 100 -5.74 -1.62 -12.06
CA THR A 100 -5.92 -0.95 -10.76
C THR A 100 -6.01 -1.97 -9.64
N VAL A 101 -5.49 -1.64 -8.47
CA VAL A 101 -5.67 -2.39 -7.22
C VAL A 101 -6.06 -1.44 -6.10
N THR A 102 -6.76 -1.94 -5.09
CA THR A 102 -7.12 -1.16 -3.91
C THR A 102 -6.20 -1.51 -2.75
N LEU A 103 -5.39 -0.55 -2.32
CA LEU A 103 -4.61 -0.63 -1.08
C LEU A 103 -5.52 -0.28 0.11
N THR A 104 -5.53 -1.10 1.13
CA THR A 104 -6.22 -0.84 2.40
C THR A 104 -5.20 -0.85 3.53
N ALA A 105 -5.24 0.19 4.37
CA ALA A 105 -4.50 0.27 5.63
C ALA A 105 -5.49 0.15 6.79
N THR A 106 -5.19 -0.71 7.76
CA THR A 106 -6.04 -0.96 8.93
C THR A 106 -5.21 -0.79 10.20
N SER A 107 -5.71 0.02 11.13
CA SER A 107 -5.23 0.14 12.51
C SER A 107 -6.05 -0.79 13.40
N ALA A 108 -5.39 -1.62 14.19
CA ALA A 108 -6.04 -2.61 15.05
C ALA A 108 -6.81 -1.98 16.25
N GLY A 109 -6.52 -0.71 16.56
CA GLY A 109 -6.96 -0.08 17.80
C GLY A 109 -6.14 -0.55 19.02
N ASP A 110 -6.38 0.05 20.16
CA ASP A 110 -5.73 -0.26 21.44
C ASP A 110 -6.67 0.04 22.64
N THR A 111 -6.11 0.31 23.81
CA THR A 111 -6.88 0.68 25.01
C THR A 111 -7.65 1.99 24.85
N ASP A 112 -7.10 2.95 24.10
CA ASP A 112 -7.62 4.33 24.00
C ASP A 112 -8.31 4.62 22.66
N TYR A 113 -8.02 3.81 21.63
CA TYR A 113 -8.51 3.99 20.27
C TYR A 113 -9.29 2.78 19.76
N ASN A 114 -10.35 3.04 19.02
CA ASN A 114 -11.04 2.03 18.23
C ASN A 114 -10.19 1.64 16.99
N ALA A 115 -10.45 0.45 16.44
CA ALA A 115 -9.94 0.10 15.12
C ALA A 115 -10.45 1.07 14.05
N ALA A 116 -9.61 1.33 13.05
CA ALA A 116 -9.92 2.21 11.93
C ALA A 116 -9.30 1.68 10.65
N SER A 117 -9.86 2.02 9.49
CA SER A 117 -9.32 1.65 8.18
C SER A 117 -9.51 2.75 7.15
N THR A 118 -8.64 2.75 6.15
CA THR A 118 -8.71 3.64 4.99
C THR A 118 -8.24 2.91 3.75
N SER A 119 -8.66 3.36 2.56
CA SER A 119 -8.29 2.73 1.30
C SER A 119 -7.91 3.75 0.25
N GLN A 120 -7.01 3.35 -0.67
CA GLN A 120 -6.55 4.14 -1.80
C GLN A 120 -6.47 3.25 -3.04
N LEU A 121 -6.94 3.77 -4.18
CA LEU A 121 -6.76 3.11 -5.47
C LEU A 121 -5.34 3.37 -5.97
N ILE A 122 -4.64 2.30 -6.41
CA ILE A 122 -3.33 2.37 -7.06
C ILE A 122 -3.49 1.97 -8.53
N ALA A 123 -3.06 2.84 -9.43
CA ALA A 123 -3.01 2.55 -10.86
C ALA A 123 -1.65 1.93 -11.23
N ILE A 124 -1.67 0.74 -11.84
CA ILE A 124 -0.48 0.04 -12.32
C ILE A 124 -0.40 0.22 -13.84
N GLY A 125 0.57 1.00 -14.28
CA GLY A 125 0.85 1.24 -15.70
C GLY A 125 1.60 0.09 -16.36
N LYS A 126 1.44 -0.06 -17.69
CA LYS A 126 2.25 -0.99 -18.49
C LYS A 126 3.70 -0.51 -18.56
N THR A 127 4.63 -1.44 -18.64
CA THR A 127 6.05 -1.20 -18.91
C THR A 127 6.35 -1.58 -20.36
N THR A 128 7.21 -0.81 -21.03
CA THR A 128 7.69 -1.15 -22.38
C THR A 128 8.95 -2.01 -22.20
N PRO A 129 8.93 -3.29 -22.63
CA PRO A 129 10.12 -4.13 -22.53
C PRO A 129 11.16 -3.71 -23.56
N THR A 130 12.43 -3.95 -23.24
CA THR A 130 13.53 -3.86 -24.21
C THR A 130 13.69 -5.20 -24.89
N LEU A 131 14.01 -5.17 -26.20
CA LEU A 131 14.33 -6.34 -27.01
C LEU A 131 15.79 -6.25 -27.47
N ALA A 132 16.48 -7.37 -27.45
CA ALA A 132 17.83 -7.49 -28.01
C ALA A 132 17.92 -8.74 -28.90
N ILE A 133 18.27 -8.55 -30.18
CA ILE A 133 18.55 -9.66 -31.09
C ILE A 133 19.88 -10.29 -30.67
N THR A 134 19.89 -11.59 -30.44
CA THR A 134 21.04 -12.36 -29.96
C THR A 134 21.57 -13.36 -30.94
N SER A 135 20.92 -13.55 -32.11
CA SER A 135 21.42 -14.36 -33.21
C SER A 135 22.69 -13.78 -33.81
N ALA A 136 23.46 -14.62 -34.50
CA ALA A 136 24.64 -14.19 -35.23
C ALA A 136 24.31 -13.10 -36.26
N ASN A 137 25.25 -12.20 -36.52
CA ASN A 137 25.09 -11.08 -37.45
C ASN A 137 25.75 -11.34 -38.82
N ILE A 138 26.24 -12.56 -39.04
CA ILE A 138 26.88 -13.00 -40.29
C ILE A 138 26.18 -14.27 -40.77
N LEU A 139 25.77 -14.26 -42.01
CA LEU A 139 25.16 -15.39 -42.73
C LEU A 139 25.76 -15.50 -44.12
N ASN A 140 26.28 -16.66 -44.48
CA ASN A 140 26.80 -16.89 -45.80
C ASN A 140 25.72 -17.16 -46.84
N VAL A 141 26.01 -16.91 -48.12
CA VAL A 141 25.10 -17.25 -49.22
C VAL A 141 24.75 -18.74 -49.15
N TYR A 142 23.45 -19.09 -49.30
CA TYR A 142 22.89 -20.44 -49.15
C TYR A 142 22.94 -21.00 -47.71
N GLY A 143 23.43 -20.25 -46.74
CA GLY A 143 23.37 -20.62 -45.33
C GLY A 143 22.00 -20.36 -44.71
N THR A 144 21.80 -20.89 -43.49
CA THR A 144 20.63 -20.67 -42.67
C THR A 144 21.02 -20.10 -41.30
N LEU A 145 20.17 -19.28 -40.73
CA LEU A 145 20.36 -18.69 -39.39
C LEU A 145 19.01 -18.67 -38.69
N THR A 146 18.94 -19.15 -37.46
CA THR A 146 17.77 -18.97 -36.60
C THR A 146 17.85 -17.61 -35.89
N ALA A 147 16.87 -16.76 -36.11
CA ALA A 147 16.76 -15.49 -35.39
C ALA A 147 16.41 -15.75 -33.94
N THR A 148 17.16 -15.18 -33.01
CA THR A 148 16.94 -15.25 -31.58
C THR A 148 16.88 -13.85 -30.96
N VAL A 149 16.06 -13.69 -29.95
CA VAL A 149 15.86 -12.42 -29.23
C VAL A 149 15.70 -12.66 -27.73
N THR A 150 16.21 -11.75 -26.93
CA THR A 150 15.92 -11.67 -25.50
C THR A 150 15.04 -10.48 -25.23
N THR A 151 14.20 -10.58 -24.20
CA THR A 151 13.31 -9.51 -23.73
C THR A 151 13.51 -9.26 -22.26
N SER A 152 13.35 -8.02 -21.82
CA SER A 152 13.31 -7.67 -20.39
C SER A 152 11.93 -7.92 -19.76
N ALA A 153 10.91 -8.33 -20.52
CA ALA A 153 9.60 -8.69 -19.96
C ALA A 153 9.74 -9.94 -19.08
N THR A 154 9.17 -9.88 -17.87
CA THR A 154 9.20 -10.99 -16.91
C THR A 154 8.00 -11.93 -17.10
N GLY A 155 8.12 -13.19 -16.65
CA GLY A 155 7.02 -14.15 -16.64
C GLY A 155 6.40 -14.48 -17.99
N GLY A 156 7.14 -14.34 -19.10
CA GLY A 156 6.59 -14.56 -20.44
C GLY A 156 5.69 -13.44 -20.97
N GLY A 157 5.71 -12.27 -20.31
CA GLY A 157 4.99 -11.07 -20.74
C GLY A 157 5.60 -10.44 -22.01
N GLY A 158 4.97 -9.33 -22.47
CA GLY A 158 5.45 -8.58 -23.65
C GLY A 158 4.79 -8.97 -24.98
N GLY A 159 3.97 -10.03 -24.98
CA GLY A 159 3.25 -10.49 -26.17
C GLY A 159 4.11 -11.30 -27.15
N ALA A 160 3.54 -11.62 -28.30
CA ALA A 160 4.24 -12.36 -29.36
C ALA A 160 5.33 -11.51 -29.99
N ILE A 161 6.50 -12.09 -30.20
CA ILE A 161 7.61 -11.47 -30.90
C ILE A 161 7.59 -11.97 -32.36
N THR A 162 7.66 -11.04 -33.29
CA THR A 162 7.70 -11.34 -34.74
C THR A 162 8.99 -10.82 -35.35
N PHE A 163 9.47 -11.50 -36.36
CA PHE A 163 10.68 -11.13 -37.11
C PHE A 163 10.33 -10.73 -38.53
N ALA A 164 11.02 -9.76 -39.06
CA ALA A 164 10.92 -9.35 -40.48
C ALA A 164 12.28 -8.92 -41.02
N ILE A 165 12.51 -9.15 -42.31
CA ILE A 165 13.61 -8.56 -43.08
C ILE A 165 13.08 -7.28 -43.72
N SER A 166 13.67 -6.13 -43.42
CA SER A 166 13.10 -4.82 -43.83
C SER A 166 13.86 -4.13 -44.96
N ALA A 167 15.19 -4.13 -44.99
CA ALA A 167 15.98 -3.42 -46.00
C ALA A 167 17.45 -3.90 -46.03
N GLY A 168 18.13 -3.64 -47.16
CA GLY A 168 19.53 -3.94 -47.35
C GLY A 168 19.85 -4.15 -48.85
N SER A 169 21.13 -4.24 -49.20
CA SER A 169 21.55 -4.57 -50.57
C SER A 169 21.58 -6.09 -50.84
N GLY A 170 21.48 -6.90 -49.79
CA GLY A 170 21.39 -8.37 -49.87
C GLY A 170 19.92 -8.82 -49.98
N SER A 171 19.75 -10.13 -50.25
CA SER A 171 18.42 -10.75 -50.33
C SER A 171 18.35 -11.94 -49.35
N ALA A 172 17.34 -11.97 -48.52
CA ALA A 172 17.03 -13.05 -47.60
C ALA A 172 15.51 -13.18 -47.38
N THR A 173 15.05 -14.36 -47.02
CA THR A 173 13.68 -14.62 -46.58
C THR A 173 13.67 -15.03 -45.12
N ILE A 174 12.57 -14.78 -44.42
CA ILE A 174 12.37 -15.24 -43.07
C ILE A 174 11.04 -16.00 -42.97
N ASP A 175 11.06 -17.15 -42.31
CA ASP A 175 9.84 -17.85 -41.90
C ASP A 175 9.49 -17.35 -40.50
N ALA A 176 8.40 -16.58 -40.42
CA ALA A 176 7.94 -15.96 -39.17
C ALA A 176 7.23 -16.96 -38.22
N ASN A 177 6.99 -18.20 -38.65
CA ASN A 177 6.24 -19.22 -37.92
C ASN A 177 7.10 -20.39 -37.42
N SER A 178 8.44 -20.33 -37.53
CA SER A 178 9.34 -21.41 -37.09
C SER A 178 9.90 -21.17 -35.67
#